data_ba21063393591d8a906f1c2f801cb1b6
#
_entry.id   ba21063393591d8a906f1c2f801cb1b6
#
_cell.length_a   1.000
_cell.length_b   1.000
_cell.length_c   1.000
_cell.angle_alpha   90.00
_cell.angle_beta   90.00
_cell.angle_gamma   90.00
#
_symmetry.space_group_name_H-M   'P 1'
#
loop_
_entity.id
_entity.type
_entity.pdbx_description
1 polymer ?
#
loop_
_entity_poly.entity_id
_entity_poly.type
_entity_poly.pdbx_seq_one_letter_code
_entity_poly.pdbx_strand_id
1 'polypeptide(L)'
;MALAHELKWLRAYAVVTYPFACVPFLFLYFADHGMYAGQYGEILTAYYVTMFLAEIPTGMLADRFGTRGMLVLGPVILASGFGIMVANPTYSGFLIGEMLLGLGHSVLSGPPTVALYDTLQRHGQEHRYLAEESRIHARRLYGTGGAFLLGGLLVYFGNASGTSYKAAITATCVLHLLAACIATRITNPSKESRAKPRAAFLGHARDELKKPAVLWLLLYWVVLFALLRFPFHNYQPYLKAAGEIEPLLANAIVVGLVFAVLNLVAAPLSAHVPKLVERFGRRTLFWWMPLTLCVSLLVMAFERMLAADGQGSRTWCWIGISMFFVQQVPFAMHWSLLHEFVNHRIGSAARTTVLSVISLGTRAVYALVNLQLFHLQARSGLATALTTAAVCGAIATSCVLWLRPRGILRGK
;
A
#
# COMPACT_ATOMS: atom_id res chain seq x y z
N MET A 1 -24.42 8.30 23.99
CA MET A 1 -24.56 6.87 23.62
C MET A 1 -24.57 6.65 22.10
N ALA A 2 -25.29 7.45 21.31
CA ALA A 2 -25.40 7.31 19.85
C ALA A 2 -24.04 7.38 19.09
N LEU A 3 -23.20 8.38 19.34
CA LEU A 3 -21.87 8.48 18.71
C LEU A 3 -20.98 7.26 18.96
N ALA A 4 -20.95 6.78 20.20
CA ALA A 4 -20.13 5.60 20.55
C ALA A 4 -20.58 4.34 19.81
N HIS A 5 -21.89 4.19 19.59
CA HIS A 5 -22.46 3.10 18.79
C HIS A 5 -22.08 3.19 17.31
N GLU A 6 -22.16 4.38 16.70
CA GLU A 6 -21.78 4.56 15.30
C GLU A 6 -20.26 4.37 15.08
N LEU A 7 -19.42 4.93 15.96
CA LEU A 7 -17.98 4.73 15.94
C LEU A 7 -17.59 3.25 16.14
N LYS A 8 -18.36 2.46 16.88
CA LYS A 8 -18.12 1.01 17.03
C LYS A 8 -18.13 0.30 15.68
N TRP A 9 -19.11 0.60 14.82
CA TRP A 9 -19.21 -0.04 13.50
C TRP A 9 -18.10 0.40 12.55
N LEU A 10 -17.73 1.70 12.53
CA LEU A 10 -16.60 2.20 11.75
C LEU A 10 -15.28 1.55 12.19
N ARG A 11 -15.08 1.39 13.48
CA ARG A 11 -13.90 0.74 14.05
C ARG A 11 -13.87 -0.76 13.77
N ALA A 12 -15.02 -1.46 13.83
CA ALA A 12 -15.13 -2.86 13.46
C ALA A 12 -14.87 -3.07 11.97
N TYR A 13 -15.45 -2.20 11.13
CA TYR A 13 -15.20 -2.18 9.69
C TYR A 13 -13.71 -2.05 9.36
N ALA A 14 -13.00 -1.14 10.02
CA ALA A 14 -11.57 -0.92 9.81
C ALA A 14 -10.72 -2.17 10.09
N VAL A 15 -11.10 -2.98 11.09
CA VAL A 15 -10.38 -4.23 11.42
C VAL A 15 -10.47 -5.25 10.28
N VAL A 16 -11.63 -5.32 9.60
CA VAL A 16 -11.92 -6.39 8.61
C VAL A 16 -11.89 -5.92 7.14
N THR A 17 -11.66 -4.64 6.88
CA THR A 17 -11.64 -4.13 5.48
C THR A 17 -10.30 -4.38 4.77
N TYR A 18 -9.20 -4.46 5.51
CA TYR A 18 -7.86 -4.65 4.95
C TYR A 18 -7.13 -5.90 5.51
N PRO A 19 -7.80 -6.93 6.03
CA PRO A 19 -7.15 -8.12 6.52
C PRO A 19 -6.90 -9.11 5.38
N PHE A 20 -5.81 -8.90 4.68
CA PHE A 20 -5.41 -9.76 3.56
C PHE A 20 -4.58 -10.94 4.07
N ALA A 21 -5.22 -11.98 4.62
CA ALA A 21 -4.55 -13.18 5.11
C ALA A 21 -3.65 -13.86 4.04
N CYS A 22 -4.01 -13.69 2.76
CA CYS A 22 -3.28 -14.28 1.64
C CYS A 22 -2.04 -13.47 1.21
N VAL A 23 -1.90 -12.19 1.56
CA VAL A 23 -0.82 -11.33 1.03
C VAL A 23 0.58 -11.90 1.29
N PRO A 24 0.93 -12.51 2.43
CA PRO A 24 2.23 -13.14 2.61
C PRO A 24 2.50 -14.34 1.68
N PHE A 25 1.47 -14.87 1.00
CA PHE A 25 1.53 -16.11 0.23
C PHE A 25 1.02 -15.98 -1.21
N LEU A 26 0.58 -14.80 -1.62
CA LEU A 26 -0.10 -14.61 -2.92
C LEU A 26 0.85 -14.89 -4.11
N PHE A 27 2.09 -14.43 -4.03
CA PHE A 27 3.11 -14.76 -5.03
C PHE A 27 3.40 -16.27 -5.08
N LEU A 28 3.47 -16.92 -3.92
CA LEU A 28 3.71 -18.35 -3.84
C LEU A 28 2.56 -19.15 -4.48
N TYR A 29 1.32 -18.71 -4.24
CA TYR A 29 0.16 -19.29 -4.90
C TYR A 29 0.20 -19.13 -6.42
N PHE A 30 0.58 -17.97 -6.93
CA PHE A 30 0.73 -17.76 -8.37
C PHE A 30 1.87 -18.63 -8.96
N ALA A 31 3.00 -18.67 -8.26
CA ALA A 31 4.14 -19.48 -8.67
C ALA A 31 3.83 -21.01 -8.68
N ASP A 32 3.03 -21.48 -7.71
CA ASP A 32 2.56 -22.86 -7.62
C ASP A 32 1.65 -23.26 -8.81
N HIS A 33 1.03 -22.25 -9.45
CA HIS A 33 0.23 -22.43 -10.68
C HIS A 33 1.02 -22.03 -11.95
N GLY A 34 2.35 -22.07 -11.88
CA GLY A 34 3.23 -21.90 -13.04
C GLY A 34 3.50 -20.46 -13.46
N MET A 35 3.11 -19.46 -12.65
CA MET A 35 3.40 -18.05 -12.97
C MET A 35 4.86 -17.73 -12.65
N TYR A 36 5.58 -17.16 -13.61
CA TYR A 36 6.92 -16.62 -13.40
C TYR A 36 6.90 -15.11 -13.05
N ALA A 37 8.04 -14.56 -12.66
CA ALA A 37 8.14 -13.19 -12.16
C ALA A 37 7.61 -12.13 -13.15
N GLY A 38 7.81 -12.30 -14.47
CA GLY A 38 7.27 -11.38 -15.48
C GLY A 38 5.76 -11.33 -15.48
N GLN A 39 5.09 -12.50 -15.48
CA GLN A 39 3.64 -12.60 -15.42
C GLN A 39 3.08 -12.03 -14.10
N TYR A 40 3.77 -12.25 -12.98
CA TYR A 40 3.42 -11.62 -11.71
C TYR A 40 3.49 -10.08 -11.81
N GLY A 41 4.52 -9.55 -12.47
CA GLY A 41 4.64 -8.11 -12.75
C GLY A 41 3.51 -7.57 -13.62
N GLU A 42 3.08 -8.32 -14.65
CA GLU A 42 1.94 -7.96 -15.52
C GLU A 42 0.63 -7.91 -14.73
N ILE A 43 0.39 -8.92 -13.90
CA ILE A 43 -0.80 -9.02 -13.04
C ILE A 43 -0.86 -7.83 -12.05
N LEU A 44 0.25 -7.52 -11.37
CA LEU A 44 0.34 -6.35 -10.49
C LEU A 44 0.18 -5.03 -11.26
N THR A 45 0.71 -4.96 -12.49
CA THR A 45 0.55 -3.78 -13.35
C THR A 45 -0.92 -3.55 -13.69
N ALA A 46 -1.66 -4.61 -14.02
CA ALA A 46 -3.10 -4.54 -14.27
C ALA A 46 -3.87 -3.99 -13.05
N TYR A 47 -3.51 -4.40 -11.83
CA TYR A 47 -4.04 -3.82 -10.60
C TYR A 47 -3.85 -2.30 -10.54
N TYR A 48 -2.62 -1.80 -10.74
CA TYR A 48 -2.34 -0.37 -10.64
C TYR A 48 -2.97 0.44 -11.77
N VAL A 49 -2.99 -0.11 -13.00
CA VAL A 49 -3.66 0.51 -14.15
C VAL A 49 -5.17 0.60 -13.91
N THR A 50 -5.80 -0.48 -13.45
CA THR A 50 -7.22 -0.47 -13.13
C THR A 50 -7.54 0.51 -12.02
N MET A 51 -6.72 0.56 -10.98
CA MET A 51 -6.89 1.52 -9.89
C MET A 51 -6.79 2.97 -10.38
N PHE A 52 -5.86 3.24 -11.30
CA PHE A 52 -5.70 4.55 -11.93
C PHE A 52 -6.92 4.93 -12.77
N LEU A 53 -7.36 4.05 -13.66
CA LEU A 53 -8.48 4.31 -14.56
C LEU A 53 -9.83 4.40 -13.81
N ALA A 54 -10.00 3.63 -12.74
CA ALA A 54 -11.23 3.57 -11.96
C ALA A 54 -11.41 4.77 -11.01
N GLU A 55 -10.37 5.54 -10.67
CA GLU A 55 -10.46 6.61 -9.66
C GLU A 55 -11.53 7.68 -10.01
N ILE A 56 -11.63 8.07 -11.28
CA ILE A 56 -12.64 9.05 -11.72
C ILE A 56 -14.04 8.43 -11.74
N PRO A 57 -14.29 7.28 -12.40
CA PRO A 57 -15.60 6.63 -12.38
C PRO A 57 -16.12 6.30 -10.97
N THR A 58 -15.26 5.79 -10.09
CA THR A 58 -15.67 5.43 -8.73
C THR A 58 -16.05 6.64 -7.89
N GLY A 59 -15.41 7.78 -8.14
CA GLY A 59 -15.82 9.04 -7.53
C GLY A 59 -17.23 9.48 -7.95
N MET A 60 -17.61 9.29 -9.22
CA MET A 60 -18.97 9.54 -9.71
C MET A 60 -20.00 8.55 -9.12
N LEU A 61 -19.58 7.29 -8.98
CA LEU A 61 -20.41 6.26 -8.32
C LEU A 61 -20.66 6.62 -6.85
N ALA A 62 -19.68 7.17 -6.14
CA ALA A 62 -19.83 7.61 -4.74
C ALA A 62 -20.90 8.70 -4.62
N ASP A 63 -20.98 9.63 -5.59
CA ASP A 63 -22.03 10.66 -5.62
C ASP A 63 -23.43 10.06 -5.81
N ARG A 64 -23.54 8.96 -6.56
CA ARG A 64 -24.83 8.28 -6.85
C ARG A 64 -25.26 7.34 -5.71
N PHE A 65 -24.38 6.45 -5.27
CA PHE A 65 -24.70 5.40 -4.29
C PHE A 65 -24.51 5.85 -2.85
N GLY A 66 -23.82 6.97 -2.62
CA GLY A 66 -23.49 7.50 -1.30
C GLY A 66 -22.39 6.70 -0.60
N THR A 67 -21.89 7.25 0.49
CA THR A 67 -20.74 6.72 1.24
C THR A 67 -20.96 5.27 1.71
N ARG A 68 -22.12 4.97 2.28
CA ARG A 68 -22.46 3.61 2.75
C ARG A 68 -22.49 2.61 1.61
N GLY A 69 -23.09 2.97 0.46
CA GLY A 69 -23.14 2.11 -0.71
C GLY A 69 -21.74 1.72 -1.18
N MET A 70 -20.80 2.66 -1.20
CA MET A 70 -19.40 2.41 -1.56
C MET A 70 -18.67 1.55 -0.53
N LEU A 71 -18.96 1.74 0.78
CA LEU A 71 -18.39 0.90 1.84
C LEU A 71 -18.86 -0.57 1.76
N VAL A 72 -20.03 -0.83 1.21
CA VAL A 72 -20.53 -2.19 0.93
C VAL A 72 -19.95 -2.71 -0.39
N LEU A 73 -20.02 -1.92 -1.46
CA LEU A 73 -19.63 -2.33 -2.80
C LEU A 73 -18.14 -2.67 -2.91
N GLY A 74 -17.28 -1.85 -2.30
CA GLY A 74 -15.83 -2.06 -2.36
C GLY A 74 -15.39 -3.43 -1.87
N PRO A 75 -15.73 -3.85 -0.63
CA PRO A 75 -15.39 -5.18 -0.14
C PRO A 75 -16.03 -6.32 -0.92
N VAL A 76 -17.22 -6.15 -1.50
CA VAL A 76 -17.84 -7.17 -2.38
C VAL A 76 -17.00 -7.35 -3.64
N ILE A 77 -16.53 -6.26 -4.26
CA ILE A 77 -15.66 -6.34 -5.44
C ILE A 77 -14.32 -7.00 -5.06
N LEU A 78 -13.72 -6.64 -3.91
CA LEU A 78 -12.50 -7.29 -3.43
C LEU A 78 -12.69 -8.80 -3.21
N ALA A 79 -13.80 -9.19 -2.55
CA ALA A 79 -14.14 -10.59 -2.36
C ALA A 79 -14.30 -11.33 -3.69
N SER A 80 -14.95 -10.70 -4.67
CA SER A 80 -15.12 -11.27 -6.01
C SER A 80 -13.78 -11.50 -6.72
N GLY A 81 -12.83 -10.54 -6.59
CA GLY A 81 -11.47 -10.70 -7.13
C GLY A 81 -10.75 -11.91 -6.55
N PHE A 82 -10.73 -12.05 -5.22
CA PHE A 82 -10.16 -13.22 -4.57
C PHE A 82 -10.91 -14.51 -4.89
N GLY A 83 -12.25 -14.46 -5.00
CA GLY A 83 -13.07 -15.60 -5.39
C GLY A 83 -12.72 -16.12 -6.80
N ILE A 84 -12.50 -15.24 -7.77
CA ILE A 84 -12.07 -15.60 -9.12
C ILE A 84 -10.69 -16.25 -9.11
N MET A 85 -9.73 -15.73 -8.32
CA MET A 85 -8.40 -16.34 -8.22
C MET A 85 -8.43 -17.76 -7.68
N VAL A 86 -9.36 -18.07 -6.78
CA VAL A 86 -9.54 -19.43 -6.24
C VAL A 86 -10.26 -20.33 -7.23
N ALA A 87 -11.31 -19.83 -7.89
CA ALA A 87 -12.15 -20.61 -8.81
C ALA A 87 -11.45 -20.90 -10.14
N ASN A 88 -10.62 -19.95 -10.62
CA ASN A 88 -9.89 -20.06 -11.87
C ASN A 88 -8.40 -19.70 -11.66
N PRO A 89 -7.57 -20.64 -11.12
CA PRO A 89 -6.18 -20.39 -10.83
C PRO A 89 -5.30 -20.46 -12.08
N THR A 90 -5.56 -19.58 -13.03
CA THR A 90 -4.83 -19.41 -14.29
C THR A 90 -4.35 -17.98 -14.41
N TYR A 91 -3.46 -17.70 -15.36
CA TYR A 91 -3.01 -16.33 -15.65
C TYR A 91 -4.18 -15.35 -15.84
N SER A 92 -5.19 -15.74 -16.64
CA SER A 92 -6.36 -14.88 -16.87
C SER A 92 -7.21 -14.68 -15.61
N GLY A 93 -7.38 -15.72 -14.79
CA GLY A 93 -8.10 -15.62 -13.52
C GLY A 93 -7.37 -14.71 -12.52
N PHE A 94 -6.06 -14.81 -12.43
CA PHE A 94 -5.25 -13.93 -11.59
C PHE A 94 -5.26 -12.47 -12.09
N LEU A 95 -5.17 -12.28 -13.43
CA LEU A 95 -5.23 -10.96 -14.05
C LEU A 95 -6.60 -10.28 -13.77
N ILE A 96 -7.70 -10.97 -14.01
CA ILE A 96 -9.05 -10.46 -13.76
C ILE A 96 -9.25 -10.21 -12.25
N GLY A 97 -8.77 -11.13 -11.41
CA GLY A 97 -8.80 -10.99 -9.97
C GLY A 97 -8.11 -9.72 -9.49
N GLU A 98 -6.87 -9.47 -9.92
CA GLU A 98 -6.13 -8.24 -9.55
C GLU A 98 -6.76 -6.96 -10.14
N MET A 99 -7.34 -7.02 -11.33
CA MET A 99 -8.13 -5.89 -11.86
C MET A 99 -9.32 -5.56 -10.96
N LEU A 100 -10.04 -6.58 -10.47
CA LEU A 100 -11.12 -6.39 -9.50
C LEU A 100 -10.61 -5.86 -8.16
N LEU A 101 -9.44 -6.32 -7.69
CA LEU A 101 -8.81 -5.74 -6.49
C LEU A 101 -8.47 -4.26 -6.70
N GLY A 102 -7.93 -3.88 -7.85
CA GLY A 102 -7.67 -2.49 -8.20
C GLY A 102 -8.95 -1.64 -8.20
N LEU A 103 -10.02 -2.15 -8.79
CA LEU A 103 -11.34 -1.51 -8.79
C LEU A 103 -11.91 -1.36 -7.37
N GLY A 104 -11.88 -2.42 -6.56
CA GLY A 104 -12.37 -2.41 -5.18
C GLY A 104 -11.62 -1.43 -4.30
N HIS A 105 -10.29 -1.34 -4.44
CA HIS A 105 -9.49 -0.34 -3.73
C HIS A 105 -9.77 1.09 -4.18
N SER A 106 -10.03 1.32 -5.47
CA SER A 106 -10.45 2.64 -5.97
C SER A 106 -11.82 3.04 -5.38
N VAL A 107 -12.77 2.10 -5.32
CA VAL A 107 -14.09 2.32 -4.66
C VAL A 107 -13.94 2.72 -3.19
N LEU A 108 -12.94 2.19 -2.49
CA LEU A 108 -12.68 2.45 -1.06
C LEU A 108 -11.72 3.62 -0.80
N SER A 109 -11.20 4.30 -1.82
CA SER A 109 -10.14 5.30 -1.65
C SER A 109 -10.56 6.52 -0.79
N GLY A 110 -11.81 6.92 -0.80
CA GLY A 110 -12.33 8.06 -0.04
C GLY A 110 -13.43 7.75 1.00
N PRO A 111 -14.35 6.82 0.72
CA PRO A 111 -15.55 6.60 1.54
C PRO A 111 -15.31 6.35 3.04
N PRO A 112 -14.28 5.61 3.51
CA PRO A 112 -14.05 5.43 4.94
C PRO A 112 -13.76 6.74 5.69
N THR A 113 -12.96 7.60 5.09
CA THR A 113 -12.61 8.92 5.65
C THR A 113 -13.82 9.84 5.71
N VAL A 114 -14.64 9.86 4.64
CA VAL A 114 -15.89 10.63 4.59
C VAL A 114 -16.89 10.13 5.64
N ALA A 115 -17.06 8.80 5.78
CA ALA A 115 -17.96 8.22 6.76
C ALA A 115 -17.61 8.63 8.20
N LEU A 116 -16.31 8.65 8.54
CA LEU A 116 -15.84 9.07 9.85
C LEU A 116 -16.12 10.57 10.07
N TYR A 117 -15.75 11.41 9.10
CA TYR A 117 -15.94 12.86 9.21
C TYR A 117 -17.41 13.21 9.38
N ASP A 118 -18.29 12.68 8.53
CA ASP A 118 -19.74 12.93 8.58
C ASP A 118 -20.38 12.42 9.88
N THR A 119 -19.88 11.30 10.41
CA THR A 119 -20.34 10.77 11.70
C THR A 119 -20.00 11.74 12.83
N LEU A 120 -18.78 12.25 12.88
CA LEU A 120 -18.37 13.21 13.91
C LEU A 120 -19.09 14.55 13.76
N GLN A 121 -19.28 15.04 12.53
CA GLN A 121 -19.98 16.29 12.23
C GLN A 121 -21.42 16.25 12.70
N ARG A 122 -22.16 15.19 12.43
CA ARG A 122 -23.56 15.03 12.91
C ARG A 122 -23.71 15.11 14.44
N HIS A 123 -22.65 14.83 15.16
CA HIS A 123 -22.62 14.92 16.62
C HIS A 123 -21.89 16.14 17.17
N GLY A 124 -21.47 17.10 16.31
CA GLY A 124 -20.73 18.31 16.72
C GLY A 124 -19.34 17.99 17.33
N GLN A 125 -18.70 16.91 16.89
CA GLN A 125 -17.44 16.40 17.44
C GLN A 125 -16.30 16.36 16.40
N GLU A 126 -16.32 17.26 15.40
CA GLU A 126 -15.33 17.32 14.32
C GLU A 126 -13.90 17.51 14.84
N HIS A 127 -13.74 18.20 15.96
CA HIS A 127 -12.47 18.40 16.63
C HIS A 127 -11.78 17.08 17.05
N ARG A 128 -12.55 16.00 17.17
CA ARG A 128 -12.03 14.65 17.50
C ARG A 128 -11.57 13.86 16.27
N TYR A 129 -11.73 14.40 15.06
CA TYR A 129 -11.47 13.67 13.82
C TYR A 129 -10.07 13.04 13.80
N LEU A 130 -9.02 13.82 14.06
CA LEU A 130 -7.63 13.33 14.04
C LEU A 130 -7.41 12.17 15.03
N ALA A 131 -7.98 12.29 16.24
CA ALA A 131 -7.82 11.25 17.26
C ALA A 131 -8.56 9.95 16.87
N GLU A 132 -9.77 10.06 16.31
CA GLU A 132 -10.54 8.88 15.89
C GLU A 132 -9.95 8.24 14.61
N GLU A 133 -9.47 9.03 13.65
CA GLU A 133 -8.77 8.52 12.46
C GLU A 133 -7.52 7.74 12.85
N SER A 134 -6.72 8.26 13.78
CA SER A 134 -5.53 7.56 14.29
C SER A 134 -5.89 6.24 14.98
N ARG A 135 -6.99 6.20 15.74
CA ARG A 135 -7.48 4.97 16.39
C ARG A 135 -7.98 3.95 15.38
N ILE A 136 -8.69 4.40 14.33
CA ILE A 136 -9.17 3.55 13.24
C ILE A 136 -7.99 2.99 12.46
N HIS A 137 -6.99 3.83 12.17
CA HIS A 137 -5.77 3.39 11.49
C HIS A 137 -5.00 2.33 12.29
N ALA A 138 -4.80 2.55 13.60
CA ALA A 138 -4.17 1.56 14.47
C ALA A 138 -4.93 0.23 14.46
N ARG A 139 -6.26 0.24 14.56
CA ARG A 139 -7.08 -0.98 14.50
C ARG A 139 -6.97 -1.71 13.17
N ARG A 140 -6.88 -0.98 12.07
CA ARG A 140 -6.62 -1.54 10.74
C ARG A 140 -5.29 -2.28 10.70
N LEU A 141 -4.23 -1.69 11.25
CA LEU A 141 -2.91 -2.33 11.32
C LEU A 141 -2.92 -3.60 12.18
N TYR A 142 -3.61 -3.59 13.32
CA TYR A 142 -3.79 -4.80 14.14
C TYR A 142 -4.60 -5.89 13.41
N GLY A 143 -5.68 -5.50 12.72
CA GLY A 143 -6.47 -6.42 11.90
C GLY A 143 -5.65 -7.04 10.78
N THR A 144 -4.86 -6.23 10.08
CA THR A 144 -3.94 -6.70 9.01
C THR A 144 -2.87 -7.64 9.57
N GLY A 145 -2.22 -7.29 10.67
CA GLY A 145 -1.21 -8.14 11.32
C GLY A 145 -1.80 -9.48 11.78
N GLY A 146 -2.99 -9.45 12.42
CA GLY A 146 -3.70 -10.67 12.81
C GLY A 146 -4.09 -11.56 11.61
N ALA A 147 -4.50 -10.94 10.51
CA ALA A 147 -4.83 -11.67 9.29
C ALA A 147 -3.59 -12.33 8.65
N PHE A 148 -2.43 -11.67 8.66
CA PHE A 148 -1.19 -12.26 8.17
C PHE A 148 -0.77 -13.48 9.01
N LEU A 149 -0.94 -13.42 10.34
CA LEU A 149 -0.73 -14.58 11.21
C LEU A 149 -1.73 -15.70 10.93
N LEU A 150 -3.01 -15.38 10.75
CA LEU A 150 -4.02 -16.35 10.35
C LEU A 150 -3.66 -17.03 9.04
N GLY A 151 -3.22 -16.26 8.03
CA GLY A 151 -2.75 -16.82 6.76
C GLY A 151 -1.56 -17.76 6.95
N GLY A 152 -0.58 -17.36 7.78
CA GLY A 152 0.57 -18.19 8.14
C GLY A 152 0.17 -19.52 8.77
N LEU A 153 -0.78 -19.50 9.71
CA LEU A 153 -1.30 -20.71 10.36
C LEU A 153 -2.04 -21.62 9.36
N LEU A 154 -2.92 -21.04 8.52
CA LEU A 154 -3.67 -21.82 7.51
C LEU A 154 -2.72 -22.51 6.53
N VAL A 155 -1.68 -21.80 6.08
CA VAL A 155 -0.70 -22.36 5.13
C VAL A 155 0.18 -23.42 5.80
N TYR A 156 0.58 -23.19 7.04
CA TYR A 156 1.42 -24.14 7.79
C TYR A 156 0.68 -25.47 8.05
N PHE A 157 -0.53 -25.42 8.61
CA PHE A 157 -1.31 -26.63 8.90
C PHE A 157 -1.78 -27.34 7.62
N GLY A 158 -1.87 -26.65 6.50
CA GLY A 158 -2.16 -27.24 5.19
C GLY A 158 -0.92 -27.71 4.41
N ASN A 159 0.23 -27.85 5.08
CA ASN A 159 1.51 -28.33 4.51
C ASN A 159 2.05 -27.48 3.34
N ALA A 160 1.82 -26.17 3.36
CA ALA A 160 2.29 -25.21 2.35
C ALA A 160 1.97 -25.64 0.90
N SER A 161 0.81 -26.23 0.70
CA SER A 161 0.33 -26.74 -0.60
C SER A 161 -0.59 -25.72 -1.31
N GLY A 162 -0.84 -25.92 -2.59
CA GLY A 162 -1.81 -25.10 -3.34
C GLY A 162 -3.20 -25.04 -2.69
N THR A 163 -3.63 -26.09 -2.00
CA THR A 163 -4.88 -26.14 -1.23
C THR A 163 -4.82 -25.20 -0.02
N SER A 164 -3.70 -25.12 0.69
CA SER A 164 -3.54 -24.24 1.85
C SER A 164 -3.41 -22.77 1.45
N TYR A 165 -2.78 -22.46 0.32
CA TYR A 165 -2.81 -21.10 -0.25
C TYR A 165 -4.24 -20.68 -0.61
N LYS A 166 -5.02 -21.57 -1.23
CA LYS A 166 -6.46 -21.35 -1.50
C LYS A 166 -7.23 -21.07 -0.22
N ALA A 167 -6.94 -21.77 0.90
CA ALA A 167 -7.59 -21.53 2.18
C ALA A 167 -7.30 -20.11 2.70
N ALA A 168 -6.07 -19.62 2.60
CA ALA A 168 -5.71 -18.25 2.99
C ALA A 168 -6.41 -17.20 2.11
N ILE A 169 -6.55 -17.44 0.80
CA ILE A 169 -7.28 -16.55 -0.12
C ILE A 169 -8.78 -16.59 0.19
N THR A 170 -9.35 -17.76 0.44
CA THR A 170 -10.75 -17.93 0.82
C THR A 170 -11.05 -17.22 2.15
N ALA A 171 -10.17 -17.35 3.14
CA ALA A 171 -10.29 -16.60 4.40
C ALA A 171 -10.30 -15.08 4.14
N THR A 172 -9.45 -14.58 3.25
CA THR A 172 -9.44 -13.17 2.83
C THR A 172 -10.77 -12.77 2.18
N CYS A 173 -11.30 -13.61 1.28
CA CYS A 173 -12.62 -13.39 0.66
C CYS A 173 -13.73 -13.29 1.72
N VAL A 174 -13.79 -14.22 2.67
CA VAL A 174 -14.78 -14.23 3.77
C VAL A 174 -14.67 -12.98 4.63
N LEU A 175 -13.46 -12.53 4.96
CA LEU A 175 -13.24 -11.31 5.75
C LEU A 175 -13.74 -10.06 5.00
N HIS A 176 -13.60 -9.99 3.68
CA HIS A 176 -14.16 -8.89 2.89
C HIS A 176 -15.70 -8.94 2.84
N LEU A 177 -16.29 -10.12 2.71
CA LEU A 177 -17.75 -10.27 2.80
C LEU A 177 -18.27 -9.86 4.19
N LEU A 178 -17.54 -10.21 5.27
CA LEU A 178 -17.84 -9.73 6.62
C LEU A 178 -17.74 -8.21 6.72
N ALA A 179 -16.73 -7.59 6.07
CA ALA A 179 -16.63 -6.14 6.00
C ALA A 179 -17.86 -5.52 5.29
N ALA A 180 -18.30 -6.10 4.17
CA ALA A 180 -19.52 -5.66 3.50
C ALA A 180 -20.76 -5.76 4.42
N CYS A 181 -20.91 -6.85 5.15
CA CYS A 181 -21.98 -7.03 6.14
C CYS A 181 -21.91 -5.96 7.25
N ILE A 182 -20.73 -5.68 7.81
CA ILE A 182 -20.54 -4.63 8.83
C ILE A 182 -20.88 -3.25 8.25
N ALA A 183 -20.50 -2.96 7.00
CA ALA A 183 -20.79 -1.70 6.34
C ALA A 183 -22.28 -1.40 6.25
N THR A 184 -23.15 -2.44 6.19
CA THR A 184 -24.62 -2.24 6.21
C THR A 184 -25.13 -1.63 7.52
N ARG A 185 -24.35 -1.69 8.60
CA ARG A 185 -24.67 -1.09 9.91
C ARG A 185 -24.15 0.33 10.09
N ILE A 186 -23.32 0.80 9.15
CA ILE A 186 -22.80 2.17 9.17
C ILE A 186 -23.92 3.13 8.71
N THR A 187 -24.13 4.18 9.45
CA THR A 187 -25.18 5.16 9.15
C THR A 187 -24.84 5.92 7.87
N ASN A 188 -25.81 6.06 6.98
CA ASN A 188 -25.61 6.82 5.73
C ASN A 188 -25.58 8.33 6.05
N PRO A 189 -24.59 9.10 5.56
CA PRO A 189 -24.57 10.53 5.71
C PRO A 189 -25.83 11.18 5.07
N SER A 190 -26.28 12.30 5.61
CA SER A 190 -27.37 13.07 5.02
C SER A 190 -27.01 13.56 3.62
N LYS A 191 -28.00 13.70 2.73
CA LYS A 191 -27.79 14.20 1.35
C LYS A 191 -27.17 15.60 1.30
N GLU A 192 -27.29 16.39 2.37
CA GLU A 192 -26.77 17.77 2.48
C GLU A 192 -25.24 17.84 2.60
N SER A 193 -24.60 16.77 3.10
CA SER A 193 -23.13 16.67 3.16
C SER A 193 -22.48 16.32 1.81
N ARG A 194 -23.28 16.13 0.74
CA ARG A 194 -22.77 15.77 -0.58
C ARG A 194 -22.02 16.93 -1.21
N ALA A 195 -20.77 16.70 -1.51
CA ALA A 195 -19.78 17.63 -2.01
C ALA A 195 -20.28 18.60 -3.08
N LYS A 196 -19.80 19.86 -2.99
CA LYS A 196 -19.94 20.91 -4.02
C LYS A 196 -19.42 20.41 -5.38
N PRO A 197 -19.95 20.89 -6.52
CA PRO A 197 -19.62 20.39 -7.85
C PRO A 197 -18.11 20.38 -8.12
N ARG A 198 -17.57 19.23 -8.49
CA ARG A 198 -16.15 19.01 -8.80
C ARG A 198 -15.59 19.92 -9.92
N ALA A 199 -16.43 20.45 -10.80
CA ALA A 199 -16.00 21.31 -11.91
C ALA A 199 -15.25 22.58 -11.46
N ALA A 200 -15.68 23.21 -10.36
CA ALA A 200 -14.99 24.38 -9.80
C ALA A 200 -13.63 24.00 -9.18
N PHE A 201 -13.45 22.77 -8.72
CA PHE A 201 -12.20 22.26 -8.17
C PHE A 201 -11.12 22.03 -9.23
N LEU A 202 -11.48 21.60 -10.44
CA LEU A 202 -10.52 21.27 -11.50
C LEU A 202 -9.74 22.50 -11.98
N GLY A 203 -10.39 23.68 -12.03
CA GLY A 203 -9.72 24.94 -12.41
C GLY A 203 -8.64 25.34 -11.39
N HIS A 204 -8.99 25.36 -10.11
CA HIS A 204 -8.04 25.70 -9.03
C HIS A 204 -6.91 24.68 -8.91
N ALA A 205 -7.21 23.39 -9.11
CA ALA A 205 -6.20 22.32 -9.08
C ALA A 205 -5.19 22.45 -10.23
N ARG A 206 -5.64 22.83 -11.43
CA ARG A 206 -4.76 23.03 -12.59
C ARG A 206 -3.71 24.11 -12.31
N ASP A 207 -4.10 25.20 -11.66
CA ASP A 207 -3.17 26.29 -11.35
C ASP A 207 -2.21 25.92 -10.21
N GLU A 208 -2.68 25.17 -9.21
CA GLU A 208 -1.82 24.62 -8.16
C GLU A 208 -0.80 23.63 -8.72
N LEU A 209 -1.19 22.76 -9.67
CA LEU A 209 -0.31 21.78 -10.30
C LEU A 209 0.79 22.40 -11.16
N LYS A 210 0.61 23.64 -11.64
CA LYS A 210 1.67 24.38 -12.37
C LYS A 210 2.74 24.93 -11.44
N LYS A 211 2.51 24.99 -10.13
CA LYS A 211 3.49 25.51 -9.18
C LYS A 211 4.70 24.58 -9.12
N PRO A 212 5.94 25.11 -9.29
CA PRO A 212 7.16 24.29 -9.27
C PRO A 212 7.30 23.43 -8.03
N ALA A 213 6.78 23.89 -6.88
CA ALA A 213 6.81 23.15 -5.63
C ALA A 213 5.94 21.88 -5.68
N VAL A 214 4.76 21.96 -6.31
CA VAL A 214 3.82 20.83 -6.43
C VAL A 214 4.34 19.82 -7.46
N LEU A 215 4.84 20.29 -8.59
CA LEU A 215 5.46 19.43 -9.61
C LEU A 215 6.68 18.69 -9.06
N TRP A 216 7.55 19.40 -8.33
CA TRP A 216 8.69 18.79 -7.67
C TRP A 216 8.25 17.71 -6.65
N LEU A 217 7.23 18.00 -5.86
CA LEU A 217 6.70 17.05 -4.89
C LEU A 217 6.12 15.82 -5.57
N LEU A 218 5.40 15.98 -6.69
CA LEU A 218 4.90 14.87 -7.50
C LEU A 218 6.05 13.98 -7.98
N LEU A 219 7.10 14.56 -8.57
CA LEU A 219 8.27 13.81 -9.04
C LEU A 219 8.98 13.07 -7.90
N TYR A 220 9.20 13.75 -6.78
CA TYR A 220 9.78 13.13 -5.60
C TYR A 220 8.94 11.93 -5.11
N TRP A 221 7.61 12.11 -5.09
CA TRP A 221 6.70 11.09 -4.62
C TRP A 221 6.63 9.89 -5.55
N VAL A 222 6.68 10.10 -6.84
CA VAL A 222 6.76 9.03 -7.85
C VAL A 222 7.98 8.13 -7.59
N VAL A 223 9.15 8.73 -7.42
CA VAL A 223 10.39 7.99 -7.15
C VAL A 223 10.32 7.24 -5.83
N LEU A 224 9.91 7.94 -4.77
CA LEU A 224 9.81 7.33 -3.44
C LEU A 224 8.79 6.19 -3.40
N PHE A 225 7.64 6.35 -4.06
CA PHE A 225 6.62 5.32 -4.14
C PHE A 225 7.14 4.06 -4.85
N ALA A 226 7.86 4.21 -5.95
CA ALA A 226 8.46 3.09 -6.66
C ALA A 226 9.48 2.36 -5.78
N LEU A 227 10.35 3.09 -5.07
CA LEU A 227 11.34 2.54 -4.14
C LEU A 227 10.71 1.84 -2.92
N LEU A 228 9.50 2.24 -2.50
CA LEU A 228 8.76 1.60 -1.41
C LEU A 228 8.00 0.35 -1.90
N ARG A 229 7.40 0.41 -3.08
CA ARG A 229 6.47 -0.63 -3.56
C ARG A 229 7.18 -1.80 -4.22
N PHE A 230 8.23 -1.56 -4.99
CA PHE A 230 8.94 -2.65 -5.65
C PHE A 230 9.53 -3.67 -4.66
N PRO A 231 10.27 -3.28 -3.61
CA PRO A 231 10.74 -4.27 -2.63
C PRO A 231 9.59 -4.96 -1.89
N PHE A 232 8.51 -4.25 -1.55
CA PHE A 232 7.36 -4.87 -0.89
C PHE A 232 6.77 -6.03 -1.70
N HIS A 233 6.62 -5.87 -3.02
CA HIS A 233 6.16 -6.96 -3.90
C HIS A 233 7.20 -8.07 -4.08
N ASN A 234 8.46 -7.79 -3.79
CA ASN A 234 9.55 -8.76 -3.86
C ASN A 234 9.86 -9.45 -2.52
N TYR A 235 9.21 -9.10 -1.42
CA TYR A 235 9.44 -9.78 -0.13
C TYR A 235 9.16 -11.29 -0.21
N GLN A 236 8.08 -11.70 -0.86
CA GLN A 236 7.74 -13.11 -1.03
C GLN A 236 8.72 -13.84 -1.97
N PRO A 237 9.02 -13.34 -3.20
CA PRO A 237 10.08 -13.90 -4.03
C PRO A 237 11.42 -14.03 -3.32
N TYR A 238 11.78 -13.02 -2.53
CA TYR A 238 13.02 -12.99 -1.77
C TYR A 238 13.03 -14.06 -0.66
N LEU A 239 11.96 -14.15 0.14
CA LEU A 239 11.82 -15.16 1.20
C LEU A 239 11.83 -16.59 0.63
N LYS A 240 11.17 -16.80 -0.53
CA LYS A 240 11.22 -18.08 -1.23
C LYS A 240 12.65 -18.47 -1.59
N ALA A 241 13.39 -17.55 -2.22
CA ALA A 241 14.77 -17.81 -2.63
C ALA A 241 15.74 -17.93 -1.43
N ALA A 242 15.53 -17.16 -0.35
CA ALA A 242 16.33 -17.28 0.87
C ALA A 242 16.03 -18.59 1.62
N GLY A 243 14.81 -19.10 1.51
CA GLY A 243 14.38 -20.37 2.10
C GLY A 243 15.10 -21.60 1.55
N GLU A 244 15.70 -21.51 0.37
CA GLU A 244 16.54 -22.56 -0.20
C GLU A 244 17.85 -22.72 0.59
N ILE A 245 18.36 -21.66 1.24
CA ILE A 245 19.59 -21.65 2.04
C ILE A 245 19.26 -21.79 3.54
N GLU A 246 18.22 -21.10 4.00
CA GLU A 246 17.75 -21.11 5.38
C GLU A 246 16.27 -21.55 5.43
N PRO A 247 16.00 -22.85 5.62
CA PRO A 247 14.67 -23.43 5.55
C PRO A 247 13.64 -22.78 6.50
N LEU A 248 14.10 -22.17 7.60
CA LEU A 248 13.23 -21.46 8.53
C LEU A 248 12.46 -20.32 7.84
N LEU A 249 13.07 -19.70 6.82
CA LEU A 249 12.49 -18.58 6.06
C LEU A 249 11.42 -19.02 5.06
N ALA A 250 11.38 -20.31 4.72
CA ALA A 250 10.31 -20.92 3.94
C ALA A 250 9.13 -21.37 4.81
N ASN A 251 9.28 -21.37 6.15
CA ASN A 251 8.21 -21.75 7.06
C ASN A 251 7.07 -20.74 7.02
N ALA A 252 5.85 -21.20 6.77
CA ALA A 252 4.70 -20.34 6.58
C ALA A 252 4.35 -19.48 7.82
N ILE A 253 4.57 -20.01 9.03
CA ILE A 253 4.36 -19.23 10.27
C ILE A 253 5.38 -18.10 10.33
N VAL A 254 6.65 -18.37 9.99
CA VAL A 254 7.71 -17.35 10.00
C VAL A 254 7.43 -16.28 8.95
N VAL A 255 7.01 -16.66 7.75
CA VAL A 255 6.60 -15.71 6.70
C VAL A 255 5.44 -14.84 7.19
N GLY A 256 4.38 -15.44 7.72
CA GLY A 256 3.24 -14.70 8.29
C GLY A 256 3.64 -13.77 9.43
N LEU A 257 4.55 -14.22 10.32
CA LEU A 257 5.08 -13.43 11.42
C LEU A 257 5.92 -12.25 10.94
N VAL A 258 6.80 -12.44 9.95
CA VAL A 258 7.59 -11.35 9.35
C VAL A 258 6.66 -10.26 8.84
N PHE A 259 5.66 -10.60 8.03
CA PHE A 259 4.70 -9.62 7.51
C PHE A 259 3.85 -8.96 8.62
N ALA A 260 3.47 -9.70 9.66
CA ALA A 260 2.74 -9.14 10.81
C ALA A 260 3.60 -8.13 11.57
N VAL A 261 4.85 -8.48 11.89
CA VAL A 261 5.76 -7.61 12.65
C VAL A 261 6.14 -6.36 11.84
N LEU A 262 6.29 -6.45 10.51
CA LEU A 262 6.51 -5.29 9.65
C LEU A 262 5.41 -4.22 9.85
N ASN A 263 4.14 -4.64 9.94
CA ASN A 263 3.04 -3.71 10.19
C ASN A 263 3.03 -3.16 11.62
N LEU A 264 3.34 -4.02 12.61
CA LEU A 264 3.39 -3.62 14.02
C LEU A 264 4.52 -2.63 14.30
N VAL A 265 5.65 -2.74 13.61
CA VAL A 265 6.79 -1.80 13.73
C VAL A 265 6.48 -0.45 13.05
N ALA A 266 5.78 -0.46 11.92
CA ALA A 266 5.41 0.77 11.21
C ALA A 266 4.46 1.67 12.02
N ALA A 267 3.57 1.09 12.82
CA ALA A 267 2.55 1.84 13.57
C ALA A 267 3.13 2.86 14.58
N PRO A 268 4.02 2.50 15.52
CA PRO A 268 4.61 3.46 16.44
C PRO A 268 5.57 4.44 15.74
N LEU A 269 6.27 4.02 14.69
CA LEU A 269 7.16 4.90 13.93
C LEU A 269 6.39 6.06 13.31
N SER A 270 5.20 5.81 12.74
CA SER A 270 4.37 6.88 12.15
C SER A 270 3.92 7.91 13.19
N ALA A 271 3.68 7.51 14.42
CA ALA A 271 3.33 8.43 15.52
C ALA A 271 4.49 9.33 15.95
N HIS A 272 5.75 8.92 15.71
CA HIS A 272 6.94 9.68 16.08
C HIS A 272 7.48 10.61 14.98
N VAL A 273 6.84 10.65 13.81
CA VAL A 273 7.27 11.50 12.68
C VAL A 273 7.49 12.97 13.07
N PRO A 274 6.59 13.64 13.84
CA PRO A 274 6.82 15.02 14.23
C PRO A 274 8.14 15.21 15.00
N LYS A 275 8.44 14.33 15.96
CA LYS A 275 9.71 14.37 16.73
C LYS A 275 10.94 14.16 15.85
N LEU A 276 10.83 13.29 14.85
CA LEU A 276 11.91 13.05 13.87
C LEU A 276 12.14 14.28 12.99
N VAL A 277 11.07 14.95 12.57
CA VAL A 277 11.15 16.21 11.81
C VAL A 277 11.80 17.31 12.64
N GLU A 278 11.42 17.45 13.91
CA GLU A 278 12.03 18.42 14.84
C GLU A 278 13.53 18.15 15.06
N ARG A 279 13.90 16.87 15.23
CA ARG A 279 15.29 16.49 15.55
C ARG A 279 16.24 16.55 14.35
N PHE A 280 15.81 16.08 13.18
CA PHE A 280 16.69 15.91 12.02
C PHE A 280 16.43 16.93 10.90
N GLY A 281 15.31 17.62 10.97
CA GLY A 281 14.87 18.56 9.94
C GLY A 281 14.32 17.89 8.69
N ARG A 282 13.37 18.56 8.03
CA ARG A 282 12.71 18.05 6.81
C ARG A 282 13.71 17.72 5.70
N ARG A 283 14.69 18.61 5.46
CA ARG A 283 15.68 18.43 4.40
C ARG A 283 16.43 17.10 4.53
N THR A 284 16.88 16.77 5.74
CA THR A 284 17.60 15.52 6.03
C THR A 284 16.73 14.31 5.76
N LEU A 285 15.45 14.33 6.19
CA LEU A 285 14.52 13.22 6.01
C LEU A 285 14.20 12.97 4.53
N PHE A 286 14.04 14.03 3.72
CA PHE A 286 13.81 13.89 2.28
C PHE A 286 15.00 13.27 1.54
N TRP A 287 16.23 13.44 2.01
CA TRP A 287 17.41 12.74 1.49
C TRP A 287 17.52 11.32 2.06
N TRP A 288 17.29 11.19 3.33
CA TRP A 288 17.53 9.94 4.05
C TRP A 288 16.56 8.83 3.63
N MET A 289 15.27 9.13 3.45
CA MET A 289 14.29 8.10 3.09
C MET A 289 14.66 7.34 1.80
N PRO A 290 14.84 7.98 0.63
CA PRO A 290 15.18 7.25 -0.58
C PRO A 290 16.58 6.62 -0.53
N LEU A 291 17.56 7.27 0.15
CA LEU A 291 18.89 6.70 0.32
C LEU A 291 18.84 5.39 1.11
N THR A 292 18.11 5.36 2.22
CA THR A 292 17.92 4.14 3.02
C THR A 292 17.28 3.02 2.20
N LEU A 293 16.28 3.34 1.37
CA LEU A 293 15.66 2.37 0.48
C LEU A 293 16.64 1.84 -0.57
N CYS A 294 17.42 2.70 -1.22
CA CYS A 294 18.42 2.29 -2.19
C CYS A 294 19.51 1.40 -1.56
N VAL A 295 20.03 1.79 -0.41
CA VAL A 295 21.03 0.99 0.33
C VAL A 295 20.45 -0.38 0.72
N SER A 296 19.23 -0.41 1.24
CA SER A 296 18.59 -1.67 1.61
C SER A 296 18.38 -2.61 0.42
N LEU A 297 18.02 -2.06 -0.75
CA LEU A 297 17.90 -2.84 -1.98
C LEU A 297 19.26 -3.38 -2.46
N LEU A 298 20.34 -2.60 -2.34
CA LEU A 298 21.70 -3.05 -2.69
C LEU A 298 22.18 -4.17 -1.76
N VAL A 299 21.89 -4.09 -0.46
CA VAL A 299 22.22 -5.15 0.51
C VAL A 299 21.48 -6.45 0.15
N MET A 300 20.16 -6.35 -0.16
CA MET A 300 19.37 -7.50 -0.60
C MET A 300 19.88 -8.08 -1.93
N ALA A 301 20.26 -7.22 -2.88
CA ALA A 301 20.81 -7.64 -4.16
C ALA A 301 22.15 -8.36 -3.98
N PHE A 302 23.03 -7.79 -3.16
CA PHE A 302 24.35 -8.36 -2.88
C PHE A 302 24.25 -9.77 -2.25
N GLU A 303 23.32 -9.94 -1.30
CA GLU A 303 23.04 -11.25 -0.72
C GLU A 303 22.59 -12.26 -1.79
N ARG A 304 21.70 -11.86 -2.70
CA ARG A 304 21.26 -12.74 -3.80
C ARG A 304 22.37 -13.04 -4.83
N MET A 305 23.30 -12.11 -5.04
CA MET A 305 24.49 -12.37 -5.87
C MET A 305 25.40 -13.42 -5.22
N LEU A 306 25.71 -13.27 -3.92
CA LEU A 306 26.49 -14.27 -3.19
C LEU A 306 25.83 -15.64 -3.21
N ALA A 307 24.50 -15.71 -3.09
CA ALA A 307 23.75 -16.95 -3.17
C ALA A 307 23.88 -17.62 -4.56
N ALA A 308 23.81 -16.84 -5.63
CA ALA A 308 23.96 -17.33 -7.00
C ALA A 308 25.37 -17.85 -7.28
N ASP A 309 26.40 -17.25 -6.67
CA ASP A 309 27.81 -17.68 -6.79
C ASP A 309 28.16 -18.83 -5.84
N GLY A 310 27.19 -19.45 -5.17
CA GLY A 310 27.42 -20.54 -4.22
C GLY A 310 28.06 -20.11 -2.88
N GLN A 311 28.19 -18.81 -2.64
CA GLN A 311 28.73 -18.23 -1.39
C GLN A 311 27.62 -17.78 -0.42
N GLY A 312 26.37 -18.18 -0.69
CA GLY A 312 25.23 -17.88 0.17
C GLY A 312 25.39 -18.50 1.56
N SER A 313 25.05 -17.75 2.59
CA SER A 313 25.06 -18.22 3.96
C SER A 313 23.80 -17.80 4.73
N ARG A 314 23.47 -18.55 5.80
CA ARG A 314 22.34 -18.23 6.69
C ARG A 314 22.43 -16.81 7.22
N THR A 315 23.64 -16.36 7.60
CA THR A 315 23.86 -15.00 8.11
C THR A 315 23.48 -13.94 7.09
N TRP A 316 23.88 -14.12 5.84
CA TRP A 316 23.53 -13.18 4.76
C TRP A 316 22.03 -13.17 4.48
N CYS A 317 21.34 -14.32 4.53
CA CYS A 317 19.88 -14.37 4.40
C CYS A 317 19.19 -13.53 5.50
N TRP A 318 19.62 -13.66 6.76
CA TRP A 318 19.06 -12.86 7.86
C TRP A 318 19.38 -11.37 7.73
N ILE A 319 20.58 -11.01 7.24
CA ILE A 319 20.92 -9.61 6.92
C ILE A 319 19.97 -9.07 5.84
N GLY A 320 19.75 -9.81 4.75
CA GLY A 320 18.84 -9.39 3.69
C GLY A 320 17.41 -9.19 4.16
N ILE A 321 16.89 -10.08 5.02
CA ILE A 321 15.55 -9.94 5.61
C ILE A 321 15.47 -8.79 6.59
N SER A 322 16.54 -8.49 7.34
CA SER A 322 16.55 -7.32 8.22
C SER A 322 16.33 -6.02 7.44
N MET A 323 16.65 -5.98 6.14
CA MET A 323 16.40 -4.83 5.28
C MET A 323 14.89 -4.57 5.07
N PHE A 324 14.03 -5.57 5.18
CA PHE A 324 12.58 -5.36 5.16
C PHE A 324 12.15 -4.42 6.30
N PHE A 325 12.70 -4.62 7.50
CA PHE A 325 12.42 -3.77 8.65
C PHE A 325 13.02 -2.37 8.50
N VAL A 326 14.21 -2.27 7.92
CA VAL A 326 14.83 -0.97 7.59
C VAL A 326 13.93 -0.18 6.63
N GLN A 327 13.34 -0.82 5.62
CA GLN A 327 12.43 -0.20 4.67
C GLN A 327 11.10 0.25 5.29
N GLN A 328 10.69 -0.36 6.42
CA GLN A 328 9.48 0.08 7.13
C GLN A 328 9.61 1.47 7.75
N VAL A 329 10.81 1.97 8.00
CA VAL A 329 11.00 3.31 8.56
C VAL A 329 10.59 4.40 7.56
N PRO A 330 11.13 4.45 6.32
CA PRO A 330 10.60 5.34 5.28
C PRO A 330 9.11 5.10 4.97
N PHE A 331 8.66 3.83 4.98
CA PHE A 331 7.26 3.49 4.75
C PHE A 331 6.33 4.10 5.81
N ALA A 332 6.70 4.06 7.09
CA ALA A 332 5.89 4.64 8.16
C ALA A 332 5.84 6.18 8.10
N MET A 333 6.90 6.82 7.58
CA MET A 333 7.05 8.27 7.60
C MET A 333 6.48 8.96 6.35
N HIS A 334 6.53 8.29 5.20
CA HIS A 334 6.30 8.93 3.89
C HIS A 334 4.95 9.65 3.82
N TRP A 335 3.88 9.02 4.26
CA TRP A 335 2.53 9.57 4.14
C TRP A 335 2.31 10.81 5.01
N SER A 336 2.77 10.77 6.25
CA SER A 336 2.67 11.90 7.18
C SER A 336 3.46 13.11 6.68
N LEU A 337 4.66 12.90 6.14
CA LEU A 337 5.48 13.97 5.58
C LEU A 337 4.87 14.58 4.32
N LEU A 338 4.23 13.77 3.45
CA LEU A 338 3.50 14.28 2.29
C LEU A 338 2.35 15.17 2.72
N HIS A 339 1.50 14.68 3.61
CA HIS A 339 0.33 15.41 4.08
C HIS A 339 0.73 16.72 4.76
N GLU A 340 1.73 16.70 5.60
CA GLU A 340 2.26 17.90 6.25
C GLU A 340 2.73 18.93 5.22
N PHE A 341 3.53 18.49 4.23
CA PHE A 341 4.03 19.39 3.19
C PHE A 341 2.91 20.02 2.37
N VAL A 342 1.94 19.20 1.92
CA VAL A 342 0.78 19.65 1.16
C VAL A 342 -0.09 20.60 2.00
N ASN A 343 -0.31 20.27 3.27
CA ASN A 343 -1.14 21.07 4.17
C ASN A 343 -0.59 22.46 4.41
N HIS A 344 0.72 22.62 4.47
CA HIS A 344 1.36 23.91 4.72
C HIS A 344 1.52 24.80 3.47
N ARG A 345 1.46 24.22 2.25
CA ARG A 345 1.81 24.95 1.02
C ARG A 345 0.68 25.08 0.02
N ILE A 346 -0.39 24.32 0.18
CA ILE A 346 -1.50 24.29 -0.77
C ILE A 346 -2.76 24.78 -0.06
N GLY A 347 -3.47 25.70 -0.72
CA GLY A 347 -4.73 26.22 -0.22
C GLY A 347 -5.76 25.11 0.03
N SER A 348 -6.59 25.26 1.05
CA SER A 348 -7.55 24.25 1.49
C SER A 348 -8.47 23.76 0.36
N ALA A 349 -8.84 24.64 -0.57
CA ALA A 349 -9.71 24.34 -1.70
C ALA A 349 -9.11 23.37 -2.72
N ALA A 350 -7.78 23.39 -2.93
CA ALA A 350 -7.10 22.56 -3.94
C ALA A 350 -6.40 21.33 -3.35
N ARG A 351 -6.28 21.26 -2.03
CA ARG A 351 -5.46 20.26 -1.31
C ARG A 351 -5.83 18.82 -1.65
N THR A 352 -7.12 18.50 -1.57
CA THR A 352 -7.62 17.15 -1.86
C THR A 352 -7.35 16.75 -3.31
N THR A 353 -7.54 17.68 -4.26
CA THR A 353 -7.32 17.41 -5.68
C THR A 353 -5.83 17.21 -5.97
N VAL A 354 -4.95 18.03 -5.38
CA VAL A 354 -3.50 17.85 -5.54
C VAL A 354 -3.03 16.50 -4.97
N LEU A 355 -3.51 16.10 -3.79
CA LEU A 355 -3.22 14.78 -3.23
C LEU A 355 -3.72 13.64 -4.13
N SER A 356 -4.91 13.77 -4.72
CA SER A 356 -5.44 12.78 -5.66
C SER A 356 -4.58 12.70 -6.93
N VAL A 357 -4.16 13.84 -7.50
CA VAL A 357 -3.28 13.86 -8.69
C VAL A 357 -1.92 13.24 -8.38
N ILE A 358 -1.32 13.55 -7.22
CA ILE A 358 -0.07 12.91 -6.78
C ILE A 358 -0.26 11.40 -6.67
N SER A 359 -1.33 10.95 -6.03
CA SER A 359 -1.65 9.53 -5.86
C SER A 359 -1.87 8.82 -7.21
N LEU A 360 -2.59 9.45 -8.14
CA LEU A 360 -2.82 8.92 -9.49
C LEU A 360 -1.51 8.85 -10.29
N GLY A 361 -0.74 9.94 -10.32
CA GLY A 361 0.53 10.02 -11.03
C GLY A 361 1.53 8.98 -10.54
N THR A 362 1.62 8.77 -9.22
CA THR A 362 2.51 7.76 -8.64
C THR A 362 2.13 6.35 -9.05
N ARG A 363 0.84 6.01 -9.07
CA ARG A 363 0.35 4.68 -9.49
C ARG A 363 0.59 4.43 -10.97
N ALA A 364 0.30 5.41 -11.83
CA ALA A 364 0.49 5.28 -13.26
C ALA A 364 1.97 5.04 -13.63
N VAL A 365 2.88 5.84 -13.09
CA VAL A 365 4.31 5.67 -13.34
C VAL A 365 4.82 4.37 -12.72
N TYR A 366 4.37 4.03 -11.50
CA TYR A 366 4.77 2.79 -10.87
C TYR A 366 4.32 1.56 -11.66
N ALA A 367 3.13 1.57 -12.26
CA ALA A 367 2.67 0.48 -13.12
C ALA A 367 3.68 0.17 -14.24
N LEU A 368 4.21 1.21 -14.91
CA LEU A 368 5.21 1.07 -15.96
C LEU A 368 6.57 0.59 -15.42
N VAL A 369 7.05 1.20 -14.33
CA VAL A 369 8.32 0.82 -13.68
C VAL A 369 8.26 -0.62 -13.18
N ASN A 370 7.16 -1.00 -12.53
CA ASN A 370 6.92 -2.34 -12.02
C ASN A 370 7.00 -3.39 -13.14
N LEU A 371 6.31 -3.14 -14.25
CA LEU A 371 6.32 -4.04 -15.41
C LEU A 371 7.74 -4.30 -15.91
N GLN A 372 8.53 -3.23 -16.11
CA GLN A 372 9.90 -3.35 -16.61
C GLN A 372 10.82 -4.07 -15.64
N LEU A 373 10.73 -3.78 -14.34
CA LEU A 373 11.57 -4.39 -13.32
C LEU A 373 11.25 -5.89 -13.12
N PHE A 374 9.98 -6.30 -13.20
CA PHE A 374 9.61 -7.71 -13.12
C PHE A 374 9.97 -8.49 -14.38
N HIS A 375 9.89 -7.88 -15.56
CA HIS A 375 10.43 -8.49 -16.77
C HIS A 375 11.96 -8.65 -16.73
N LEU A 376 12.65 -7.64 -16.20
CA LEU A 376 14.10 -7.74 -15.96
C LEU A 376 14.41 -8.85 -14.95
N GLN A 377 13.63 -8.96 -13.87
CA GLN A 377 13.76 -10.03 -12.89
C GLN A 377 13.59 -11.41 -13.52
N ALA A 378 12.62 -11.56 -14.43
CA ALA A 378 12.38 -12.81 -15.12
C ALA A 378 13.53 -13.22 -16.06
N ARG A 379 14.19 -12.23 -16.70
CA ARG A 379 15.30 -12.46 -17.65
C ARG A 379 16.65 -12.61 -16.99
N SER A 380 16.92 -11.83 -15.95
CA SER A 380 18.28 -11.63 -15.39
C SER A 380 18.36 -11.88 -13.88
N GLY A 381 17.28 -12.37 -13.27
CA GLY A 381 17.20 -12.71 -11.86
C GLY A 381 16.87 -11.56 -10.91
N LEU A 382 16.53 -11.94 -9.68
CA LEU A 382 16.09 -11.02 -8.63
C LEU A 382 17.19 -10.02 -8.23
N ALA A 383 18.45 -10.46 -8.13
CA ALA A 383 19.59 -9.60 -7.77
C ALA A 383 19.74 -8.43 -8.75
N THR A 384 19.67 -8.71 -10.05
CA THR A 384 19.78 -7.67 -11.11
C THR A 384 18.63 -6.69 -11.04
N ALA A 385 17.40 -7.15 -10.82
CA ALA A 385 16.24 -6.27 -10.70
C ALA A 385 16.34 -5.35 -9.46
N LEU A 386 16.76 -5.88 -8.31
CA LEU A 386 16.99 -5.10 -7.09
C LEU A 386 18.11 -4.06 -7.26
N THR A 387 19.23 -4.45 -7.88
CA THR A 387 20.34 -3.54 -8.19
C THR A 387 19.88 -2.42 -9.12
N THR A 388 19.17 -2.76 -10.19
CA THR A 388 18.65 -1.78 -11.16
C THR A 388 17.69 -0.81 -10.49
N ALA A 389 16.76 -1.32 -9.67
CA ALA A 389 15.83 -0.49 -8.90
C ALA A 389 16.57 0.47 -7.96
N ALA A 390 17.61 0.01 -7.26
CA ALA A 390 18.43 0.83 -6.37
C ALA A 390 19.20 1.91 -7.11
N VAL A 391 19.90 1.55 -8.18
CA VAL A 391 20.75 2.50 -8.97
C VAL A 391 19.88 3.53 -9.67
N CYS A 392 18.85 3.09 -10.42
CA CYS A 392 17.92 4.01 -11.09
C CYS A 392 17.18 4.90 -10.08
N GLY A 393 16.78 4.34 -8.94
CA GLY A 393 16.17 5.07 -7.84
C GLY A 393 17.09 6.11 -7.22
N ALA A 394 18.36 5.79 -7.01
CA ALA A 394 19.37 6.73 -6.50
C ALA A 394 19.62 7.89 -7.49
N ILE A 395 19.76 7.58 -8.79
CA ILE A 395 19.93 8.59 -9.86
C ILE A 395 18.68 9.48 -9.91
N ALA A 396 17.48 8.89 -10.00
CA ALA A 396 16.23 9.64 -10.08
C ALA A 396 16.03 10.53 -8.83
N THR A 397 16.31 9.99 -7.64
CA THR A 397 16.27 10.77 -6.39
C THR A 397 17.23 11.94 -6.42
N SER A 398 18.48 11.73 -6.84
CA SER A 398 19.51 12.78 -6.92
C SER A 398 19.09 13.87 -7.90
N CYS A 399 18.57 13.49 -9.08
CA CYS A 399 18.04 14.44 -10.07
C CYS A 399 16.87 15.26 -9.49
N VAL A 400 15.88 14.60 -8.89
CA VAL A 400 14.71 15.29 -8.32
C VAL A 400 15.12 16.21 -7.16
N LEU A 401 16.03 15.79 -6.29
CA LEU A 401 16.51 16.62 -5.19
C LEU A 401 17.41 17.77 -5.67
N TRP A 402 18.10 17.61 -6.77
CA TRP A 402 18.85 18.69 -7.42
C TRP A 402 17.92 19.74 -8.06
N LEU A 403 16.86 19.31 -8.72
CA LEU A 403 15.82 20.15 -9.33
C LEU A 403 14.92 20.88 -8.32
N ARG A 404 15.16 20.70 -7.02
CA ARG A 404 14.28 21.28 -5.99
C ARG A 404 14.23 22.80 -6.08
N PRO A 405 13.05 23.43 -6.00
CA PRO A 405 12.92 24.88 -5.89
C PRO A 405 13.63 25.41 -4.63
N ARG A 406 14.29 26.58 -4.77
CA ARG A 406 15.02 27.20 -3.66
C ARG A 406 14.10 27.46 -2.46
N GLY A 407 14.54 27.09 -1.27
CA GLY A 407 13.79 27.28 -0.02
C GLY A 407 12.65 26.30 0.26
N ILE A 408 12.36 25.36 -0.65
CA ILE A 408 11.21 24.44 -0.51
C ILE A 408 11.28 23.54 0.73
N LEU A 409 12.47 23.16 1.15
CA LEU A 409 12.72 22.33 2.34
C LEU A 409 13.19 23.15 3.56
N ARG A 410 13.28 24.49 3.43
CA ARG A 410 13.53 25.35 4.59
C ARG A 410 12.22 25.49 5.35
N GLY A 411 12.14 24.92 6.54
CA GLY A 411 11.04 25.13 7.47
C GLY A 411 11.07 26.55 8.04
N LYS A 412 9.88 27.13 8.26
CA LYS A 412 9.74 28.02 9.41
C LYS A 412 9.76 27.17 10.65
#